data_0a34879d2e9b332a0b3709884b07c703
#
_entry.id   0a34879d2e9b332a0b3709884b07c703
#
_cell.length_a   1.000
_cell.length_b   1.000
_cell.length_c   1.000
_cell.angle_alpha   90.00
_cell.angle_beta   90.00
_cell.angle_gamma   90.00
#
_symmetry.space_group_name_H-M   'P 1'
#
loop_
_entity.id
_entity.type
_entity.pdbx_description
1 polymer ?
#
loop_
_entity_poly.entity_id
_entity_poly.type
_entity_poly.pdbx_seq_one_letter_code
_entity_poly.pdbx_strand_id
1 'polypeptide(L)'
;MFLVYTHKITPRIRYIFKHIFENMLMINLDITNDVQIFVEYSGPKLSYSNKPLRDEFFIKSHSLLFEQGIIEQKLKLDFWEELPIFFFTNAKCNCPFDIFAASFFLLSRYEECMPYLKTNSGNFDSSQSISTKFDFLELPIIDLWVSKFQKQLVSNFHQIVKRKDHKASRKILLEVPLAFRYSNRSFLENLEDLISSTWKLNFKQ
;
A
#
# COMPACT_ATOMS: atom_id res chain seq x y z
N MET A 1 7.04 -16.58 15.59
CA MET A 1 6.30 -16.62 14.31
C MET A 1 4.89 -16.13 14.58
N PHE A 2 4.35 -15.28 13.74
CA PHE A 2 2.97 -14.74 13.83
C PHE A 2 2.07 -15.51 12.86
N LEU A 3 0.93 -16.00 13.30
CA LEU A 3 0.00 -16.75 12.45
C LEU A 3 -1.19 -15.89 12.05
N VAL A 4 -1.50 -15.84 10.75
CA VAL A 4 -2.71 -15.18 10.24
C VAL A 4 -3.62 -16.19 9.59
N TYR A 5 -4.86 -16.23 10.07
CA TYR A 5 -5.92 -16.98 9.42
C TYR A 5 -6.65 -16.13 8.38
N THR A 6 -6.95 -16.71 7.24
CA THR A 6 -7.86 -16.15 6.24
C THR A 6 -8.61 -17.27 5.52
N HIS A 7 -9.88 -17.06 5.20
CA HIS A 7 -10.70 -18.10 4.55
C HIS A 7 -10.22 -18.45 3.13
N LYS A 8 -9.47 -17.59 2.48
CA LYS A 8 -8.91 -17.84 1.13
C LYS A 8 -7.57 -17.11 1.01
N ILE A 9 -6.54 -17.83 0.59
CA ILE A 9 -5.21 -17.26 0.38
C ILE A 9 -5.06 -16.87 -1.09
N THR A 10 -4.99 -15.56 -1.36
CA THR A 10 -4.81 -15.00 -2.70
C THR A 10 -3.40 -14.43 -2.88
N PRO A 11 -2.94 -14.18 -4.12
CA PRO A 11 -1.68 -13.48 -4.35
C PRO A 11 -1.65 -12.07 -3.71
N ARG A 12 -2.79 -11.35 -3.70
CA ARG A 12 -2.91 -10.02 -3.06
C ARG A 12 -2.69 -10.10 -1.56
N ILE A 13 -3.28 -11.11 -0.90
CA ILE A 13 -3.11 -11.37 0.53
C ILE A 13 -1.65 -11.70 0.83
N ARG A 14 -1.03 -12.64 0.09
CA ARG A 14 0.38 -12.97 0.30
C ARG A 14 1.29 -11.76 0.17
N TYR A 15 1.06 -10.93 -0.86
CA TYR A 15 1.84 -9.73 -1.10
C TYR A 15 1.74 -8.74 0.06
N ILE A 16 0.51 -8.33 0.43
CA ILE A 16 0.34 -7.26 1.40
C ILE A 16 0.69 -7.70 2.84
N PHE A 17 0.39 -8.94 3.19
CA PHE A 17 0.73 -9.47 4.50
C PHE A 17 2.25 -9.60 4.66
N LYS A 18 2.95 -10.14 3.65
CA LYS A 18 4.41 -10.18 3.64
C LYS A 18 5.00 -8.77 3.74
N HIS A 19 4.44 -7.82 2.99
CA HIS A 19 4.92 -6.45 3.02
C HIS A 19 4.78 -5.83 4.43
N ILE A 20 3.61 -5.92 5.04
CA ILE A 20 3.37 -5.31 6.36
C ILE A 20 4.10 -6.07 7.46
N PHE A 21 3.94 -7.39 7.55
CA PHE A 21 4.52 -8.15 8.67
C PHE A 21 6.03 -8.34 8.54
N GLU A 22 6.52 -8.80 7.40
CA GLU A 22 7.95 -9.13 7.26
C GLU A 22 8.80 -7.90 6.92
N ASN A 23 8.36 -7.05 5.97
CA ASN A 23 9.20 -5.93 5.52
C ASN A 23 9.09 -4.71 6.44
N MET A 24 7.87 -4.38 6.92
CA MET A 24 7.67 -3.18 7.73
C MET A 24 7.80 -3.47 9.24
N LEU A 25 7.18 -4.54 9.74
CA LEU A 25 7.18 -4.89 11.16
C LEU A 25 8.34 -5.81 11.58
N MET A 26 9.03 -6.44 10.61
CA MET A 26 10.09 -7.43 10.84
C MET A 26 9.62 -8.63 11.68
N ILE A 27 8.39 -9.05 11.47
CA ILE A 27 7.77 -10.19 12.15
C ILE A 27 7.67 -11.34 11.15
N ASN A 28 8.22 -12.50 11.48
CA ASN A 28 8.07 -13.71 10.65
C ASN A 28 6.61 -14.14 10.64
N LEU A 29 6.05 -14.28 9.43
CA LEU A 29 4.64 -14.55 9.19
C LEU A 29 4.42 -15.96 8.66
N ASP A 30 3.35 -16.59 9.12
CA ASP A 30 2.72 -17.73 8.47
C ASP A 30 1.23 -17.43 8.20
N ILE A 31 0.69 -17.99 7.11
CA ILE A 31 -0.68 -17.75 6.69
C ILE A 31 -1.38 -19.10 6.49
N THR A 32 -2.49 -19.28 7.17
CA THR A 32 -3.31 -20.49 7.05
C THR A 32 -4.75 -20.18 6.65
N ASN A 33 -5.36 -21.11 5.93
CA ASN A 33 -6.82 -21.14 5.70
C ASN A 33 -7.49 -22.28 6.45
N ASP A 34 -6.75 -23.01 7.26
CA ASP A 34 -7.24 -24.08 8.12
C ASP A 34 -7.58 -23.52 9.49
N VAL A 35 -8.86 -23.65 9.86
CA VAL A 35 -9.38 -23.19 11.16
C VAL A 35 -8.81 -23.99 12.30
N GLN A 36 -8.58 -25.32 12.10
CA GLN A 36 -8.08 -26.18 13.16
C GLN A 36 -6.64 -25.80 13.53
N ILE A 37 -5.78 -25.64 12.54
CA ILE A 37 -4.39 -25.17 12.73
C ILE A 37 -4.39 -23.83 13.46
N PHE A 38 -5.27 -22.91 13.05
CA PHE A 38 -5.36 -21.59 13.69
C PHE A 38 -5.83 -21.67 15.14
N VAL A 39 -6.83 -22.49 15.44
CA VAL A 39 -7.37 -22.61 16.79
C VAL A 39 -6.35 -23.26 17.76
N GLU A 40 -5.68 -24.32 17.31
CA GLU A 40 -4.68 -25.05 18.10
C GLU A 40 -3.38 -24.26 18.33
N TYR A 41 -3.10 -23.28 17.49
CA TYR A 41 -1.89 -22.48 17.62
C TYR A 41 -1.96 -21.57 18.87
N SER A 42 -0.98 -21.72 19.76
CA SER A 42 -0.90 -20.99 21.04
C SER A 42 -0.09 -19.69 20.98
N GLY A 43 0.60 -19.42 19.87
CA GLY A 43 1.38 -18.19 19.69
C GLY A 43 0.55 -16.98 19.28
N PRO A 44 1.20 -15.83 19.01
CA PRO A 44 0.53 -14.63 18.54
C PRO A 44 -0.16 -14.89 17.20
N LYS A 45 -1.45 -14.57 17.12
CA LYS A 45 -2.27 -14.85 15.95
C LYS A 45 -3.36 -13.81 15.71
N LEU A 46 -3.79 -13.70 14.47
CA LEU A 46 -4.81 -12.77 14.00
C LEU A 46 -5.73 -13.47 13.01
N SER A 47 -7.03 -13.23 13.08
CA SER A 47 -7.96 -13.63 12.04
C SER A 47 -8.31 -12.46 11.12
N TYR A 48 -8.21 -12.72 9.81
CA TYR A 48 -8.57 -11.79 8.73
C TYR A 48 -9.71 -12.41 7.91
N SER A 49 -10.92 -12.06 8.27
CA SER A 49 -12.15 -12.67 7.75
C SER A 49 -13.37 -11.75 7.92
N ASN A 50 -14.54 -12.19 7.44
CA ASN A 50 -15.77 -11.43 7.58
C ASN A 50 -16.34 -11.42 9.01
N LYS A 51 -16.03 -12.46 9.81
CA LYS A 51 -16.48 -12.63 11.19
C LYS A 51 -15.35 -13.24 12.02
N PRO A 52 -15.24 -12.88 13.30
CA PRO A 52 -14.28 -13.52 14.19
C PRO A 52 -14.60 -15.01 14.36
N LEU A 53 -13.60 -15.82 14.62
CA LEU A 53 -13.76 -17.24 14.94
C LEU A 53 -14.08 -17.43 16.43
N ARG A 54 -13.40 -16.66 17.30
CA ARG A 54 -13.56 -16.63 18.77
C ARG A 54 -13.19 -15.23 19.27
N ASP A 55 -12.47 -15.16 20.39
CA ASP A 55 -11.98 -13.92 21.02
C ASP A 55 -10.54 -13.55 20.60
N GLU A 56 -10.13 -13.93 19.39
CA GLU A 56 -8.81 -13.62 18.85
C GLU A 56 -8.69 -12.16 18.41
N PHE A 57 -7.45 -11.72 18.15
CA PHE A 57 -7.23 -10.45 17.46
C PHE A 57 -7.81 -10.53 16.04
N PHE A 58 -8.83 -9.72 15.79
CA PHE A 58 -9.64 -9.81 14.59
C PHE A 58 -9.60 -8.52 13.77
N ILE A 59 -9.38 -8.65 12.48
CA ILE A 59 -9.55 -7.59 11.49
C ILE A 59 -10.59 -8.04 10.48
N LYS A 60 -11.64 -7.26 10.33
CA LYS A 60 -12.67 -7.52 9.33
C LYS A 60 -12.14 -7.24 7.94
N SER A 61 -12.16 -8.26 7.11
CA SER A 61 -11.66 -8.19 5.74
C SER A 61 -12.63 -7.46 4.80
N HIS A 62 -12.08 -6.61 3.94
CA HIS A 62 -12.74 -6.07 2.76
C HIS A 62 -12.61 -7.05 1.59
N SER A 63 -13.54 -6.99 0.62
CA SER A 63 -13.55 -7.90 -0.54
C SER A 63 -12.33 -7.77 -1.45
N LEU A 64 -11.73 -6.58 -1.52
CA LEU A 64 -10.66 -6.22 -2.46
C LEU A 64 -9.53 -7.26 -2.57
N LEU A 65 -9.09 -7.82 -1.45
CA LEU A 65 -7.98 -8.78 -1.45
C LEU A 65 -8.38 -10.18 -1.93
N PHE A 66 -9.68 -10.45 -2.04
CA PHE A 66 -10.23 -11.74 -2.50
C PHE A 66 -10.73 -11.70 -3.95
N GLU A 67 -10.87 -10.51 -4.51
CA GLU A 67 -11.35 -10.27 -5.86
C GLU A 67 -10.31 -10.67 -6.91
N GLN A 68 -10.82 -11.07 -8.08
CA GLN A 68 -10.01 -11.29 -9.28
C GLN A 68 -10.24 -10.13 -10.26
N GLY A 69 -9.15 -9.70 -10.92
CA GLY A 69 -9.23 -8.54 -11.82
C GLY A 69 -9.39 -7.21 -11.09
N ILE A 70 -9.77 -6.18 -11.83
CA ILE A 70 -9.99 -4.82 -11.31
C ILE A 70 -11.48 -4.58 -11.20
N ILE A 71 -11.95 -4.28 -10.01
CA ILE A 71 -13.35 -3.96 -9.71
C ILE A 71 -13.37 -2.55 -9.12
N GLU A 72 -14.28 -1.72 -9.58
CA GLU A 72 -14.44 -0.36 -9.08
C GLU A 72 -14.73 -0.37 -7.57
N GLN A 73 -13.98 0.42 -6.82
CA GLN A 73 -14.11 0.56 -5.39
C GLN A 73 -14.73 1.92 -5.06
N LYS A 74 -15.87 1.91 -4.36
CA LYS A 74 -16.48 3.13 -3.85
C LYS A 74 -15.86 3.48 -2.51
N LEU A 75 -14.95 4.43 -2.53
CA LEU A 75 -14.22 4.85 -1.35
C LEU A 75 -15.00 5.90 -0.58
N LYS A 76 -15.10 5.72 0.72
CA LYS A 76 -15.55 6.71 1.68
C LYS A 76 -14.43 6.94 2.66
N LEU A 77 -14.21 8.19 3.02
CA LEU A 77 -13.21 8.58 4.00
C LEU A 77 -13.82 8.57 5.41
N ASP A 78 -13.02 8.16 6.37
CA ASP A 78 -13.23 8.31 7.80
C ASP A 78 -11.88 8.57 8.46
N PHE A 79 -11.81 8.73 9.76
CA PHE A 79 -10.59 9.01 10.48
C PHE A 79 -10.35 8.01 11.62
N TRP A 80 -9.12 7.54 11.71
CA TRP A 80 -8.61 6.85 12.87
C TRP A 80 -7.78 7.82 13.70
N GLU A 81 -8.41 8.46 14.66
CA GLU A 81 -7.91 9.66 15.34
C GLU A 81 -7.64 10.77 14.30
N GLU A 82 -6.39 11.10 14.00
CA GLU A 82 -6.01 12.14 13.03
C GLU A 82 -5.66 11.58 11.64
N LEU A 83 -5.62 10.26 11.48
CA LEU A 83 -5.21 9.64 10.22
C LEU A 83 -6.42 9.33 9.36
N PRO A 84 -6.45 9.78 8.11
CA PRO A 84 -7.47 9.40 7.15
C PRO A 84 -7.42 7.90 6.91
N ILE A 85 -8.60 7.27 6.88
CA ILE A 85 -8.79 5.85 6.61
C ILE A 85 -9.91 5.63 5.62
N PHE A 86 -9.87 4.52 4.92
CA PHE A 86 -10.97 4.02 4.07
C PHE A 86 -11.06 2.51 4.20
N PHE A 87 -12.11 1.89 3.65
CA PHE A 87 -12.49 0.52 3.97
C PHE A 87 -12.74 0.29 5.47
N PHE A 88 -13.32 1.31 6.12
CA PHE A 88 -13.67 1.22 7.53
C PHE A 88 -14.83 0.26 7.78
N THR A 89 -14.95 -0.19 9.01
CA THR A 89 -15.96 -1.14 9.42
C THR A 89 -16.63 -0.69 10.71
N ASN A 90 -17.94 -0.86 10.78
CA ASN A 90 -18.70 -0.67 12.02
C ASN A 90 -18.73 -1.93 12.88
N ALA A 91 -18.06 -3.01 12.46
CA ALA A 91 -17.97 -4.23 13.23
C ALA A 91 -17.04 -4.03 14.45
N LYS A 92 -17.35 -4.73 15.53
CA LYS A 92 -16.45 -4.80 16.69
C LYS A 92 -15.19 -5.58 16.30
N CYS A 93 -14.11 -4.89 15.98
CA CYS A 93 -12.83 -5.44 15.58
C CYS A 93 -11.67 -4.63 16.17
N ASN A 94 -10.48 -5.20 16.16
CA ASN A 94 -9.31 -4.58 16.76
C ASN A 94 -8.75 -3.40 15.97
N CYS A 95 -9.08 -3.31 14.68
CA CYS A 95 -8.71 -2.19 13.83
C CYS A 95 -9.98 -1.57 13.23
N PRO A 96 -10.16 -0.24 13.20
CA PRO A 96 -11.39 0.41 12.73
C PRO A 96 -11.61 0.27 11.23
N PHE A 97 -10.62 -0.15 10.47
CA PHE A 97 -10.66 -0.33 9.03
C PHE A 97 -9.81 -1.53 8.60
N ASP A 98 -9.94 -1.94 7.35
CA ASP A 98 -9.08 -2.96 6.76
C ASP A 98 -7.75 -2.33 6.31
N ILE A 99 -6.78 -2.32 7.23
CA ILE A 99 -5.44 -1.79 6.97
C ILE A 99 -4.72 -2.50 5.81
N PHE A 100 -5.00 -3.80 5.60
CA PHE A 100 -4.35 -4.58 4.54
C PHE A 100 -4.92 -4.23 3.18
N ALA A 101 -6.25 -4.15 3.05
CA ALA A 101 -6.89 -3.74 1.80
C ALA A 101 -6.57 -2.28 1.45
N ALA A 102 -6.57 -1.37 2.44
CA ALA A 102 -6.24 0.03 2.23
C ALA A 102 -4.77 0.22 1.80
N SER A 103 -3.84 -0.47 2.46
CA SER A 103 -2.43 -0.43 2.07
C SER A 103 -2.19 -1.04 0.69
N PHE A 104 -2.85 -2.16 0.37
CA PHE A 104 -2.77 -2.76 -0.96
C PHE A 104 -3.28 -1.80 -2.04
N PHE A 105 -4.41 -1.14 -1.81
CA PHE A 105 -5.02 -0.20 -2.74
C PHE A 105 -4.04 0.92 -3.12
N LEU A 106 -3.37 1.52 -2.14
CA LEU A 106 -2.39 2.59 -2.37
C LEU A 106 -1.10 2.07 -3.02
N LEU A 107 -0.51 0.98 -2.48
CA LEU A 107 0.76 0.45 -2.97
C LEU A 107 0.67 -0.09 -4.41
N SER A 108 -0.46 -0.67 -4.78
CA SER A 108 -0.68 -1.18 -6.12
C SER A 108 -1.13 -0.12 -7.12
N ARG A 109 -1.31 1.13 -6.68
CA ARG A 109 -1.90 2.21 -7.49
C ARG A 109 -3.23 1.76 -8.10
N TYR A 110 -4.06 1.09 -7.30
CA TYR A 110 -5.27 0.43 -7.77
C TYR A 110 -6.24 1.38 -8.46
N GLU A 111 -6.30 2.64 -8.00
CA GLU A 111 -7.15 3.68 -8.58
C GLU A 111 -6.82 3.99 -10.05
N GLU A 112 -5.56 3.83 -10.46
CA GLU A 112 -5.14 4.05 -11.85
C GLU A 112 -5.52 2.88 -12.78
N CYS A 113 -5.87 1.74 -12.20
CA CYS A 113 -6.37 0.58 -12.93
C CYS A 113 -7.91 0.60 -13.07
N MET A 114 -8.61 1.39 -12.25
CA MET A 114 -10.05 1.58 -12.37
C MET A 114 -10.39 2.54 -13.52
N PRO A 115 -11.66 2.62 -13.97
CA PRO A 115 -12.08 3.65 -14.90
C PRO A 115 -11.79 5.06 -14.35
N TYR A 116 -11.08 5.88 -15.12
CA TYR A 116 -10.73 7.26 -14.75
C TYR A 116 -10.82 8.21 -15.95
N LEU A 117 -10.91 9.50 -15.66
CA LEU A 117 -10.79 10.53 -16.67
C LEU A 117 -9.32 10.72 -17.03
N LYS A 118 -9.01 10.64 -18.31
CA LYS A 118 -7.65 10.83 -18.82
C LYS A 118 -7.34 12.30 -18.98
N THR A 119 -6.10 12.67 -18.71
CA THR A 119 -5.54 13.96 -19.10
C THR A 119 -5.42 14.06 -20.62
N ASN A 120 -5.12 15.24 -21.15
CA ASN A 120 -4.85 15.45 -22.58
C ASN A 120 -3.69 14.59 -23.10
N SER A 121 -2.77 14.18 -22.21
CA SER A 121 -1.66 13.27 -22.53
C SER A 121 -2.02 11.78 -22.38
N GLY A 122 -3.26 11.44 -22.06
CA GLY A 122 -3.75 10.06 -21.91
C GLY A 122 -3.44 9.41 -20.56
N ASN A 123 -2.81 10.14 -19.62
CA ASN A 123 -2.44 9.64 -18.31
C ASN A 123 -3.56 9.81 -17.27
N PHE A 124 -3.40 9.11 -16.14
CA PHE A 124 -4.24 9.33 -14.95
C PHE A 124 -4.04 10.75 -14.42
N ASP A 125 -5.14 11.44 -14.14
CA ASP A 125 -5.08 12.78 -13.56
C ASP A 125 -4.95 12.67 -12.03
N SER A 126 -3.83 13.17 -11.50
CA SER A 126 -3.53 13.14 -10.07
C SER A 126 -4.57 13.85 -9.20
N SER A 127 -5.34 14.80 -9.76
CA SER A 127 -6.44 15.45 -9.05
C SER A 127 -7.58 14.48 -8.69
N GLN A 128 -7.65 13.34 -9.37
CA GLN A 128 -8.65 12.30 -9.11
C GLN A 128 -8.22 11.33 -8.01
N SER A 129 -6.92 11.33 -7.66
CA SER A 129 -6.41 10.45 -6.62
C SER A 129 -7.08 10.70 -5.27
N ILE A 130 -7.37 9.62 -4.54
CA ILE A 130 -7.90 9.70 -3.18
C ILE A 130 -6.97 10.50 -2.26
N SER A 131 -5.67 10.35 -2.43
CA SER A 131 -4.67 11.05 -1.62
C SER A 131 -4.69 12.57 -1.85
N THR A 132 -4.95 13.00 -3.09
CA THR A 132 -5.10 14.43 -3.41
C THR A 132 -6.46 14.96 -2.94
N LYS A 133 -7.55 14.22 -3.19
CA LYS A 133 -8.91 14.63 -2.80
C LYS A 133 -9.09 14.80 -1.30
N PHE A 134 -8.35 14.04 -0.50
CA PHE A 134 -8.45 14.03 0.95
C PHE A 134 -7.20 14.56 1.66
N ASP A 135 -6.34 15.27 0.91
CA ASP A 135 -5.20 16.03 1.41
C ASP A 135 -4.21 15.24 2.28
N PHE A 136 -3.91 14.01 1.87
CA PHE A 136 -2.90 13.19 2.56
C PHE A 136 -1.76 12.71 1.65
N LEU A 137 -1.61 13.32 0.47
CA LEU A 137 -0.58 12.94 -0.50
C LEU A 137 0.85 13.05 0.07
N GLU A 138 1.10 14.04 0.91
CA GLU A 138 2.41 14.27 1.52
C GLU A 138 2.66 13.43 2.79
N LEU A 139 1.65 12.70 3.27
CA LEU A 139 1.79 11.85 4.44
C LEU A 139 2.27 10.45 4.07
N PRO A 140 3.24 9.87 4.79
CA PRO A 140 3.58 8.46 4.67
C PRO A 140 2.51 7.61 5.36
N ILE A 141 1.29 7.65 4.80
CA ILE A 141 0.07 7.19 5.49
C ILE A 141 0.13 5.71 5.88
N ILE A 142 0.70 4.86 5.03
CA ILE A 142 0.83 3.43 5.32
C ILE A 142 1.78 3.21 6.50
N ASP A 143 2.90 3.92 6.56
CA ASP A 143 3.84 3.82 7.70
C ASP A 143 3.17 4.28 9.00
N LEU A 144 2.37 5.34 8.96
CA LEU A 144 1.61 5.83 10.11
C LEU A 144 0.56 4.81 10.57
N TRP A 145 -0.21 4.23 9.66
CA TRP A 145 -1.15 3.15 9.97
C TRP A 145 -0.45 1.94 10.59
N VAL A 146 0.64 1.48 9.96
CA VAL A 146 1.39 0.32 10.44
C VAL A 146 2.04 0.59 11.80
N SER A 147 2.49 1.81 12.06
CA SER A 147 3.01 2.20 13.37
C SER A 147 1.94 2.11 14.48
N LYS A 148 0.71 2.59 14.20
CA LYS A 148 -0.42 2.44 15.14
C LYS A 148 -0.84 0.97 15.30
N PHE A 149 -0.90 0.24 14.22
CA PHE A 149 -1.20 -1.19 14.22
C PHE A 149 -0.18 -1.98 15.05
N GLN A 150 1.11 -1.66 14.92
CA GLN A 150 2.16 -2.26 15.75
C GLN A 150 1.92 -2.03 17.24
N LYS A 151 1.54 -0.81 17.64
CA LYS A 151 1.24 -0.52 19.06
C LYS A 151 0.09 -1.40 19.56
N GLN A 152 -0.95 -1.62 18.74
CA GLN A 152 -2.05 -2.52 19.09
C GLN A 152 -1.59 -3.98 19.18
N LEU A 153 -0.74 -4.45 18.26
CA LEU A 153 -0.19 -5.81 18.33
C LEU A 153 0.67 -6.00 19.59
N VAL A 154 1.52 -5.04 19.93
CA VAL A 154 2.38 -5.11 21.13
C VAL A 154 1.54 -5.09 22.41
N SER A 155 0.46 -4.31 22.47
CA SER A 155 -0.42 -4.29 23.65
C SER A 155 -1.20 -5.60 23.83
N ASN A 156 -1.53 -6.30 22.74
CA ASN A 156 -2.26 -7.57 22.81
C ASN A 156 -1.35 -8.78 22.93
N PHE A 157 -0.13 -8.70 22.42
CA PHE A 157 0.82 -9.82 22.37
C PHE A 157 2.17 -9.40 22.96
N HIS A 158 2.35 -9.60 24.26
CA HIS A 158 3.59 -9.23 24.97
C HIS A 158 4.87 -9.88 24.42
N GLN A 159 4.73 -10.94 23.64
CA GLN A 159 5.84 -11.67 22.99
C GLN A 159 6.32 -11.01 21.68
N ILE A 160 5.57 -10.04 21.15
CA ILE A 160 5.99 -9.32 19.95
C ILE A 160 7.04 -8.31 20.35
N VAL A 161 8.28 -8.62 20.02
CA VAL A 161 9.42 -7.75 20.28
C VAL A 161 9.28 -6.45 19.48
N LYS A 162 9.59 -5.34 20.15
CA LYS A 162 9.68 -4.01 19.53
C LYS A 162 10.44 -4.06 18.19
N ARG A 163 9.93 -3.32 17.21
CA ARG A 163 10.61 -2.98 15.97
C ARG A 163 12.10 -2.72 16.26
N LYS A 164 12.98 -3.43 15.58
CA LYS A 164 14.38 -3.01 15.53
C LYS A 164 14.42 -1.64 14.87
N ASP A 165 15.09 -0.69 15.50
CA ASP A 165 15.25 0.64 14.91
C ASP A 165 15.82 0.53 13.51
N HIS A 166 15.03 0.92 12.51
CA HIS A 166 15.52 1.00 11.16
C HIS A 166 16.55 2.12 11.08
N LYS A 167 17.79 1.76 10.82
CA LYS A 167 18.79 2.76 10.48
C LYS A 167 18.35 3.43 9.18
N ALA A 168 18.29 4.75 9.19
CA ALA A 168 18.01 5.52 7.99
C ALA A 168 19.03 5.17 6.90
N SER A 169 18.56 4.79 5.72
CA SER A 169 19.41 4.57 4.56
C SER A 169 18.93 5.47 3.41
N ARG A 170 19.87 6.04 2.68
CA ARG A 170 19.59 6.81 1.47
C ARG A 170 19.96 5.97 0.26
N LYS A 171 19.03 5.82 -0.68
CA LYS A 171 19.29 5.27 -2.00
C LYS A 171 19.07 6.37 -3.02
N ILE A 172 20.07 6.67 -3.82
CA ILE A 172 19.96 7.62 -4.93
C ILE A 172 19.66 6.80 -6.17
N LEU A 173 18.50 7.03 -6.76
CA LEU A 173 18.12 6.44 -8.04
C LEU A 173 18.24 7.52 -9.10
N LEU A 174 19.10 7.28 -10.08
CA LEU A 174 19.23 8.12 -11.26
C LEU A 174 18.49 7.44 -12.41
N GLU A 175 17.38 8.03 -12.81
CA GLU A 175 16.68 7.61 -14.01
C GLU A 175 17.28 8.33 -15.21
N VAL A 176 17.77 7.55 -16.16
CA VAL A 176 18.31 8.05 -17.44
C VAL A 176 17.40 7.55 -18.56
N PRO A 177 16.33 8.28 -18.88
CA PRO A 177 15.31 7.80 -19.83
C PRO A 177 15.86 7.59 -21.24
N LEU A 178 16.96 8.25 -21.61
CA LEU A 178 17.60 8.16 -22.92
C LEU A 178 19.12 8.15 -22.77
N ALA A 179 19.67 7.04 -22.26
CA ALA A 179 21.13 6.90 -22.01
C ALA A 179 21.99 7.17 -23.25
N PHE A 180 21.45 6.91 -24.44
CA PHE A 180 22.14 7.06 -25.71
C PHE A 180 21.46 8.10 -26.63
N ARG A 181 20.86 9.14 -26.07
CA ARG A 181 20.10 10.13 -26.84
C ARG A 181 20.91 10.75 -28.01
N TYR A 182 22.21 10.92 -27.83
CA TYR A 182 23.11 11.52 -28.79
C TYR A 182 24.07 10.53 -29.45
N SER A 183 24.04 9.26 -29.03
CA SER A 183 24.83 8.19 -29.63
C SER A 183 24.14 7.69 -30.88
N ASN A 184 24.87 7.53 -31.99
CA ASN A 184 24.38 7.08 -33.29
C ASN A 184 23.44 8.07 -34.03
N ARG A 185 23.42 9.34 -33.62
CA ARG A 185 22.72 10.38 -34.38
C ARG A 185 23.68 11.09 -35.35
N SER A 186 23.12 11.51 -36.49
CA SER A 186 23.81 12.33 -37.46
C SER A 186 24.16 13.70 -36.83
N PHE A 187 25.25 14.33 -37.33
CA PHE A 187 25.64 15.67 -36.87
C PHE A 187 24.50 16.69 -37.09
N LEU A 188 23.74 16.57 -38.18
CA LEU A 188 22.63 17.44 -38.52
C LEU A 188 21.47 17.34 -37.53
N GLU A 189 21.11 16.12 -37.06
CA GLU A 189 20.06 15.90 -36.04
C GLU A 189 20.43 16.48 -34.67
N ASN A 190 21.72 16.40 -34.32
CA ASN A 190 22.20 17.00 -33.08
C ASN A 190 22.21 18.53 -33.16
N LEU A 191 22.44 19.11 -34.34
CA LEU A 191 22.41 20.56 -34.56
C LEU A 191 20.97 21.09 -34.49
N GLU A 192 19.98 20.39 -35.03
CA GLU A 192 18.56 20.73 -34.92
C GLU A 192 18.06 20.73 -33.49
N ASP A 193 18.45 19.73 -32.72
CA ASP A 193 18.12 19.68 -31.27
C ASP A 193 18.75 20.83 -30.48
N LEU A 194 19.98 21.22 -30.84
CA LEU A 194 20.66 22.36 -30.21
C LEU A 194 19.97 23.71 -30.52
N ILE A 195 19.59 23.91 -31.77
CA ILE A 195 18.87 25.10 -32.21
C ILE A 195 17.48 25.17 -31.55
N SER A 196 16.76 24.05 -31.53
CA SER A 196 15.42 23.99 -30.91
C SER A 196 15.46 24.22 -29.42
N SER A 197 16.50 23.75 -28.70
CA SER A 197 16.68 23.96 -27.27
C SER A 197 17.05 25.40 -26.93
N THR A 198 17.86 26.05 -27.74
CA THR A 198 18.21 27.48 -27.55
C THR A 198 17.01 28.41 -27.86
N TRP A 199 16.17 28.07 -28.81
CA TRP A 199 14.92 28.81 -29.07
C TRP A 199 13.92 28.70 -27.89
N LYS A 200 13.79 27.53 -27.25
CA LYS A 200 12.91 27.33 -26.09
C LYS A 200 13.40 28.06 -24.84
N LEU A 201 14.69 28.31 -24.71
CA LEU A 201 15.25 29.09 -23.60
C LEU A 201 15.00 30.60 -23.72
N ASN A 202 14.89 31.14 -24.95
CA ASN A 202 14.67 32.56 -25.19
C ASN A 202 13.18 33.01 -25.10
N PHE A 203 12.22 32.08 -24.96
CA PHE A 203 10.79 32.38 -24.84
C PHE A 203 10.24 32.24 -23.41
N LYS A 204 11.10 32.11 -22.41
CA LYS A 204 10.72 32.19 -20.97
C LYS A 204 11.40 33.40 -20.31
N GLN A 205 11.07 34.57 -20.79
CA GLN A 205 11.16 35.83 -20.04
C GLN A 205 9.77 36.43 -19.88
#